data_4ea6cef0dd9e80d66fc89b2e5b464961
#
_entry.id   4ea6cef0dd9e80d66fc89b2e5b464961
#
_cell.length_a   1.000
_cell.length_b   1.000
_cell.length_c   1.000
_cell.angle_alpha   90.00
_cell.angle_beta   90.00
_cell.angle_gamma   90.00
#
_symmetry.space_group_name_H-M   'P 1'
#
loop_
_entity.id
_entity.type
_entity.pdbx_description
1 polymer ?
#
loop_
_entity_poly.entity_id
_entity_poly.type
_entity_poly.pdbx_seq_one_letter_code
_entity_poly.pdbx_strand_id
1 'polypeptide(L)'
;MQIDIDGIPAEVVRKRIRTLRLTVLPPDGRVRISAPMLLPKSAITAFALSKADWIRKQQQKMRSRPLAKELQYVSGETVPVWGREYTLYVTEGSRWSVTPGGDMLLLTAAENSTREQREARMTEWYREQLKAEAGKRLPEWEKRTGLYCGSWQTKNMKTRWGTCNSNARRIWLSVQLAKKPVECLDYVILHELTHLKVRNHGKDFWQAVERYMPDWRERRKLLK
;
A
#
# COMPACT_ATOMS: atom_id res chain seq x y z
N MET A 1 -10.32 -18.25 -19.97
CA MET A 1 -9.53 -19.21 -20.77
C MET A 1 -8.27 -19.51 -19.99
N GLN A 2 -7.87 -20.79 -19.92
CA GLN A 2 -6.61 -21.18 -19.28
C GLN A 2 -5.56 -21.52 -20.34
N ILE A 3 -4.29 -21.24 -20.03
CA ILE A 3 -3.12 -21.68 -20.80
C ILE A 3 -2.10 -22.26 -19.83
N ASP A 4 -1.24 -23.12 -20.32
CA ASP A 4 -0.08 -23.62 -19.61
C ASP A 4 1.18 -22.84 -20.05
N ILE A 5 2.03 -22.46 -19.07
CA ILE A 5 3.27 -21.72 -19.28
C ILE A 5 4.40 -22.57 -18.69
N ASP A 6 4.86 -23.56 -19.44
CA ASP A 6 5.95 -24.45 -19.01
C ASP A 6 5.65 -25.07 -17.61
N GLY A 7 4.47 -25.73 -17.51
CA GLY A 7 3.96 -26.34 -16.28
C GLY A 7 3.31 -25.39 -15.29
N ILE A 8 3.17 -24.10 -15.61
CA ILE A 8 2.50 -23.12 -14.75
C ILE A 8 1.13 -22.79 -15.34
N PRO A 9 0.00 -23.15 -14.67
CA PRO A 9 -1.32 -22.78 -15.15
C PRO A 9 -1.57 -21.28 -15.01
N ALA A 10 -2.06 -20.66 -16.08
CA ALA A 10 -2.38 -19.23 -16.10
C ALA A 10 -3.79 -18.95 -16.61
N GLU A 11 -4.51 -18.11 -15.88
CA GLU A 11 -5.81 -17.59 -16.27
C GLU A 11 -5.65 -16.43 -17.26
N VAL A 12 -6.26 -16.54 -18.45
CA VAL A 12 -6.29 -15.44 -19.41
C VAL A 12 -7.65 -14.77 -19.39
N VAL A 13 -7.67 -13.47 -19.09
CA VAL A 13 -8.85 -12.62 -19.06
C VAL A 13 -8.75 -11.60 -20.17
N ARG A 14 -9.70 -11.64 -21.11
CA ARG A 14 -9.77 -10.66 -22.19
C ARG A 14 -10.42 -9.36 -21.71
N LYS A 15 -9.80 -8.23 -22.07
CA LYS A 15 -10.23 -6.90 -21.64
C LYS A 15 -10.06 -5.89 -22.78
N ARG A 16 -10.77 -4.78 -22.71
CA ARG A 16 -10.58 -3.63 -23.63
C ARG A 16 -9.32 -2.84 -23.23
N ILE A 17 -8.16 -3.45 -23.42
CA ILE A 17 -6.83 -2.86 -23.16
C ILE A 17 -5.95 -2.98 -24.40
N ARG A 18 -4.91 -2.16 -24.49
CA ARG A 18 -4.01 -2.14 -25.66
C ARG A 18 -2.78 -3.04 -25.48
N THR A 19 -2.42 -3.41 -24.27
CA THR A 19 -1.18 -4.16 -23.96
C THR A 19 -1.47 -5.36 -23.08
N LEU A 20 -0.66 -6.42 -23.25
CA LEU A 20 -0.65 -7.56 -22.36
C LEU A 20 -0.15 -7.16 -20.95
N ARG A 21 -0.84 -7.68 -19.93
CA ARG A 21 -0.40 -7.54 -18.52
C ARG A 21 -0.39 -8.91 -17.87
N LEU A 22 0.75 -9.29 -17.34
CA LEU A 22 0.93 -10.51 -16.55
C LEU A 22 1.04 -10.13 -15.07
N THR A 23 0.31 -10.85 -14.21
CA THR A 23 0.28 -10.62 -12.77
C THR A 23 0.34 -11.96 -12.05
N VAL A 24 1.23 -12.07 -11.07
CA VAL A 24 1.26 -13.17 -10.12
C VAL A 24 0.50 -12.70 -8.87
N LEU A 25 -0.55 -13.43 -8.50
CA LEU A 25 -1.50 -13.03 -7.46
C LEU A 25 -1.18 -13.71 -6.12
N PRO A 26 -1.15 -12.96 -5.02
CA PRO A 26 -1.08 -13.53 -3.69
C PRO A 26 -2.43 -14.19 -3.30
N PRO A 27 -2.44 -15.10 -2.31
CA PRO A 27 -1.29 -15.63 -1.57
C PRO A 27 -0.61 -16.80 -2.29
N ASP A 28 -1.29 -17.46 -3.21
CA ASP A 28 -0.95 -18.75 -3.81
C ASP A 28 -0.04 -18.67 -5.06
N GLY A 29 0.23 -17.48 -5.55
CA GLY A 29 1.07 -17.30 -6.73
C GLY A 29 0.36 -17.61 -8.05
N ARG A 30 -0.99 -17.63 -8.08
CA ARG A 30 -1.76 -17.81 -9.33
C ARG A 30 -1.39 -16.77 -10.38
N VAL A 31 -1.25 -17.22 -11.61
CA VAL A 31 -0.88 -16.36 -12.74
C VAL A 31 -2.13 -15.90 -13.47
N ARG A 32 -2.27 -14.58 -13.65
CA ARG A 32 -3.34 -13.99 -14.47
C ARG A 32 -2.74 -13.13 -15.56
N ILE A 33 -3.23 -13.34 -16.79
CA ILE A 33 -2.86 -12.53 -17.95
C ILE A 33 -4.09 -11.76 -18.40
N SER A 34 -4.00 -10.43 -18.36
CA SER A 34 -5.00 -9.57 -19.01
C SER A 34 -4.54 -9.31 -20.45
N ALA A 35 -5.37 -9.67 -21.41
CA ALA A 35 -5.07 -9.59 -22.85
C ALA A 35 -6.09 -8.72 -23.59
N PRO A 36 -5.67 -8.00 -24.66
CA PRO A 36 -6.58 -7.35 -25.59
C PRO A 36 -7.62 -8.33 -26.19
N MET A 37 -8.82 -7.82 -26.50
CA MET A 37 -9.93 -8.65 -27.00
C MET A 37 -9.56 -9.46 -28.24
N LEU A 38 -8.86 -8.86 -29.18
CA LEU A 38 -8.58 -9.43 -30.52
C LEU A 38 -7.21 -10.12 -30.64
N LEU A 39 -6.41 -10.13 -29.56
CA LEU A 39 -5.06 -10.71 -29.64
C LEU A 39 -5.12 -12.23 -29.79
N PRO A 40 -4.42 -12.85 -30.78
CA PRO A 40 -4.41 -14.31 -30.96
C PRO A 40 -3.90 -15.06 -29.74
N LYS A 41 -4.43 -16.27 -29.49
CA LYS A 41 -3.98 -17.13 -28.37
C LYS A 41 -2.49 -17.43 -28.45
N SER A 42 -1.95 -17.69 -29.65
CA SER A 42 -0.53 -17.95 -29.89
C SER A 42 0.37 -16.80 -29.41
N ALA A 43 0.00 -15.54 -29.70
CA ALA A 43 0.76 -14.38 -29.23
C ALA A 43 0.71 -14.22 -27.70
N ILE A 44 -0.43 -14.54 -27.07
CA ILE A 44 -0.57 -14.52 -25.60
C ILE A 44 0.34 -15.59 -25.00
N THR A 45 0.34 -16.81 -25.54
CA THR A 45 1.16 -17.92 -25.07
C THR A 45 2.65 -17.63 -25.25
N ALA A 46 3.07 -17.13 -26.42
CA ALA A 46 4.47 -16.77 -26.67
C ALA A 46 4.98 -15.70 -25.67
N PHE A 47 4.19 -14.66 -25.44
CA PHE A 47 4.50 -13.65 -24.42
C PHE A 47 4.60 -14.27 -23.02
N ALA A 48 3.68 -15.13 -22.68
CA ALA A 48 3.67 -15.77 -21.35
C ALA A 48 4.90 -16.67 -21.13
N LEU A 49 5.26 -17.48 -22.12
CA LEU A 49 6.46 -18.33 -22.11
C LEU A 49 7.73 -17.49 -21.95
N SER A 50 7.84 -16.35 -22.65
CA SER A 50 8.99 -15.43 -22.49
C SER A 50 9.14 -14.87 -21.08
N LYS A 51 8.13 -15.02 -20.21
CA LYS A 51 8.11 -14.57 -18.81
C LYS A 51 8.14 -15.71 -17.80
N ALA A 52 8.32 -16.96 -18.20
CA ALA A 52 8.27 -18.13 -17.32
C ALA A 52 9.23 -17.99 -16.12
N ASP A 53 10.49 -17.64 -16.35
CA ASP A 53 11.48 -17.46 -15.28
C ASP A 53 11.13 -16.32 -14.33
N TRP A 54 10.60 -15.23 -14.85
CA TRP A 54 10.12 -14.13 -14.01
C TRP A 54 8.95 -14.59 -13.13
N ILE A 55 8.00 -15.37 -13.69
CA ILE A 55 6.88 -15.93 -12.94
C ILE A 55 7.41 -16.82 -11.80
N ARG A 56 8.31 -17.75 -12.08
CA ARG A 56 8.91 -18.64 -11.07
C ARG A 56 9.59 -17.85 -9.95
N LYS A 57 10.38 -16.83 -10.30
CA LYS A 57 11.02 -15.93 -9.32
C LYS A 57 9.99 -15.20 -8.45
N GLN A 58 8.88 -14.73 -9.02
CA GLN A 58 7.83 -14.07 -8.25
C GLN A 58 7.09 -15.05 -7.32
N GLN A 59 6.78 -16.26 -7.81
CA GLN A 59 6.16 -17.31 -7.00
C GLN A 59 7.06 -17.73 -5.85
N GLN A 60 8.35 -17.94 -6.11
CA GLN A 60 9.34 -18.27 -5.08
C GLN A 60 9.42 -17.16 -4.02
N LYS A 61 9.48 -15.90 -4.46
CA LYS A 61 9.48 -14.73 -3.56
C LYS A 61 8.20 -14.62 -2.72
N MET A 62 7.06 -15.05 -3.25
CA MET A 62 5.81 -15.11 -2.47
C MET A 62 5.83 -16.25 -1.45
N ARG A 63 6.30 -17.44 -1.84
CA ARG A 63 6.43 -18.61 -0.94
C ARG A 63 7.45 -18.40 0.17
N SER A 64 8.54 -17.66 -0.11
CA SER A 64 9.58 -17.34 0.88
C SER A 64 9.22 -16.15 1.79
N ARG A 65 8.15 -15.40 1.48
CA ARG A 65 7.63 -14.43 2.45
C ARG A 65 6.98 -15.18 3.60
N PRO A 66 7.43 -14.97 4.84
CA PRO A 66 6.67 -15.43 5.98
C PRO A 66 5.24 -14.93 5.81
N LEU A 67 4.26 -15.81 5.93
CA LEU A 67 2.86 -15.39 6.05
C LEU A 67 2.83 -14.42 7.22
N ALA A 68 2.63 -13.14 6.95
CA ALA A 68 2.50 -12.17 8.03
C ALA A 68 1.42 -12.70 8.96
N LYS A 69 1.82 -13.04 10.19
CA LYS A 69 0.88 -13.56 11.19
C LYS A 69 -0.24 -12.55 11.31
N GLU A 70 -1.44 -13.00 10.97
CA GLU A 70 -2.60 -12.13 10.99
C GLU A 70 -2.89 -11.74 12.44
N LEU A 71 -2.83 -10.46 12.75
CA LEU A 71 -3.07 -9.95 14.10
C LEU A 71 -4.49 -10.33 14.54
N GLN A 72 -4.59 -10.86 15.72
CA GLN A 72 -5.86 -11.16 16.37
C GLN A 72 -6.37 -9.97 17.20
N TYR A 73 -5.52 -8.97 17.38
CA TYR A 73 -5.73 -7.79 18.22
C TYR A 73 -6.11 -8.19 19.64
N VAL A 74 -5.25 -9.02 20.22
CA VAL A 74 -5.34 -9.49 21.63
C VAL A 74 -4.15 -8.97 22.44
N SER A 75 -4.26 -9.00 23.75
CA SER A 75 -3.17 -8.59 24.64
C SER A 75 -1.90 -9.40 24.40
N GLY A 76 -0.76 -8.71 24.41
CA GLY A 76 0.57 -9.27 24.16
C GLY A 76 1.00 -9.25 22.68
N GLU A 77 0.13 -8.90 21.74
CA GLU A 77 0.53 -8.74 20.35
C GLU A 77 1.27 -7.42 20.14
N THR A 78 2.23 -7.44 19.22
CA THR A 78 2.98 -6.24 18.83
C THR A 78 2.33 -5.57 17.65
N VAL A 79 2.09 -4.27 17.75
CA VAL A 79 1.50 -3.44 16.69
C VAL A 79 2.41 -2.24 16.37
N PRO A 80 2.70 -1.98 15.10
CA PRO A 80 3.55 -0.86 14.70
C PRO A 80 2.76 0.46 14.68
N VAL A 81 3.40 1.53 15.17
CA VAL A 81 2.90 2.91 15.09
C VAL A 81 4.07 3.81 14.74
N TRP A 82 4.00 4.49 13.61
CA TRP A 82 5.07 5.38 13.11
C TRP A 82 6.48 4.74 13.13
N GLY A 83 6.54 3.44 12.78
CA GLY A 83 7.78 2.68 12.73
C GLY A 83 8.31 2.19 14.08
N ARG A 84 7.64 2.49 15.19
CA ARG A 84 7.92 1.94 16.51
C ARG A 84 6.96 0.81 16.83
N GLU A 85 7.43 -0.19 17.55
CA GLU A 85 6.60 -1.31 17.99
C GLU A 85 6.00 -1.01 19.36
N TYR A 86 4.71 -1.28 19.52
CA TYR A 86 3.95 -1.15 20.76
C TYR A 86 3.34 -2.49 21.13
N THR A 87 3.39 -2.85 22.41
CA THR A 87 2.66 -4.00 22.94
C THR A 87 1.20 -3.62 23.11
N LEU A 88 0.30 -4.37 22.48
CA LEU A 88 -1.14 -4.18 22.60
C LEU A 88 -1.65 -4.77 23.92
N TYR A 89 -2.43 -4.00 24.66
CA TYR A 89 -3.22 -4.45 25.80
C TYR A 89 -4.69 -4.22 25.48
N VAL A 90 -5.50 -5.26 25.63
CA VAL A 90 -6.95 -5.20 25.39
C VAL A 90 -7.67 -5.32 26.72
N THR A 91 -8.53 -4.36 27.00
CA THR A 91 -9.40 -4.34 28.19
C THR A 91 -10.84 -4.20 27.75
N GLU A 92 -11.74 -4.63 28.61
CA GLU A 92 -13.18 -4.47 28.38
C GLU A 92 -13.66 -3.11 28.87
N GLY A 93 -14.63 -2.53 28.18
CA GLY A 93 -15.23 -1.25 28.55
C GLY A 93 -16.39 -0.86 27.64
N SER A 94 -17.22 0.05 28.13
CA SER A 94 -18.42 0.50 27.40
C SER A 94 -18.12 1.40 26.20
N ARG A 95 -16.95 2.03 26.15
CA ARG A 95 -16.54 2.93 25.08
C ARG A 95 -15.26 2.42 24.42
N TRP A 96 -15.32 2.25 23.11
CA TRP A 96 -14.16 1.90 22.30
C TRP A 96 -13.14 3.05 22.30
N SER A 97 -11.92 2.75 22.73
CA SER A 97 -10.81 3.72 22.67
C SER A 97 -9.49 3.02 22.35
N VAL A 98 -8.53 3.77 21.84
CA VAL A 98 -7.14 3.35 21.68
C VAL A 98 -6.26 4.45 22.25
N THR A 99 -5.51 4.15 23.31
CA THR A 99 -4.70 5.13 24.03
C THR A 99 -3.26 4.67 24.09
N PRO A 100 -2.29 5.45 23.58
CA PRO A 100 -0.87 5.15 23.75
C PRO A 100 -0.39 5.49 25.15
N GLY A 101 0.50 4.66 25.70
CA GLY A 101 1.14 4.87 26.98
C GLY A 101 2.53 4.24 27.00
N GLY A 102 3.59 5.04 26.88
CA GLY A 102 4.96 4.55 26.79
C GLY A 102 5.21 3.70 25.55
N ASP A 103 5.51 2.43 25.74
CA ASP A 103 5.68 1.40 24.71
C ASP A 103 4.45 0.49 24.57
N MET A 104 3.35 0.85 25.21
CA MET A 104 2.10 0.10 25.22
C MET A 104 1.01 0.86 24.47
N LEU A 105 0.08 0.10 23.91
CA LEU A 105 -1.15 0.60 23.29
C LEU A 105 -2.35 -0.07 23.96
N LEU A 106 -3.15 0.70 24.69
CA LEU A 106 -4.34 0.19 25.36
C LEU A 106 -5.54 0.29 24.41
N LEU A 107 -6.11 -0.83 24.02
CA LEU A 107 -7.37 -0.95 23.30
C LEU A 107 -8.49 -1.30 24.27
N THR A 108 -9.38 -0.35 24.54
CA THR A 108 -10.63 -0.64 25.25
C THR A 108 -11.66 -1.10 24.24
N ALA A 109 -12.21 -2.29 24.42
CA ALA A 109 -13.15 -2.94 23.51
C ALA A 109 -14.40 -3.39 24.29
N ALA A 110 -15.52 -3.58 23.58
CA ALA A 110 -16.70 -4.18 24.19
C ALA A 110 -16.41 -5.63 24.61
N GLU A 111 -17.10 -6.10 25.65
CA GLU A 111 -17.09 -7.49 26.06
C GLU A 111 -17.43 -8.41 24.88
N ASN A 112 -16.75 -9.54 24.76
CA ASN A 112 -16.91 -10.49 23.64
C ASN A 112 -16.72 -9.89 22.24
N SER A 113 -15.96 -8.79 22.12
CA SER A 113 -15.66 -8.20 20.82
C SER A 113 -14.94 -9.17 19.89
N THR A 114 -15.35 -9.21 18.61
CA THR A 114 -14.69 -10.04 17.62
C THR A 114 -13.37 -9.42 17.17
N ARG A 115 -12.52 -10.25 16.53
CA ARG A 115 -11.29 -9.78 15.90
C ARG A 115 -11.54 -8.63 14.91
N GLU A 116 -12.56 -8.79 14.07
CA GLU A 116 -12.92 -7.81 13.03
C GLU A 116 -13.34 -6.47 13.63
N GLN A 117 -14.05 -6.48 14.75
CA GLN A 117 -14.43 -5.27 15.46
C GLN A 117 -13.19 -4.55 16.03
N ARG A 118 -12.26 -5.28 16.65
CA ARG A 118 -11.00 -4.74 17.15
C ARG A 118 -10.12 -4.21 16.01
N GLU A 119 -10.02 -4.95 14.88
CA GLU A 119 -9.32 -4.49 13.68
C GLU A 119 -9.92 -3.21 13.11
N ALA A 120 -11.24 -3.12 13.05
CA ALA A 120 -11.93 -1.92 12.56
C ALA A 120 -11.62 -0.70 13.46
N ARG A 121 -11.66 -0.85 14.79
CA ARG A 121 -11.31 0.23 15.71
C ARG A 121 -9.85 0.64 15.61
N MET A 122 -8.94 -0.31 15.55
CA MET A 122 -7.51 -0.04 15.34
C MET A 122 -7.27 0.68 14.00
N THR A 123 -7.97 0.27 12.94
CA THR A 123 -7.87 0.92 11.64
C THR A 123 -8.34 2.37 11.68
N GLU A 124 -9.43 2.65 12.42
CA GLU A 124 -9.92 4.01 12.59
C GLU A 124 -8.96 4.86 13.41
N TRP A 125 -8.41 4.32 14.48
CA TRP A 125 -7.37 5.00 15.25
C TRP A 125 -6.12 5.32 14.40
N TYR A 126 -5.63 4.39 13.58
CA TYR A 126 -4.54 4.67 12.63
C TYR A 126 -4.92 5.77 11.63
N ARG A 127 -6.19 5.83 11.24
CA ARG A 127 -6.69 6.90 10.38
C ARG A 127 -6.63 8.26 11.07
N GLU A 128 -7.01 8.32 12.34
CA GLU A 128 -6.93 9.53 13.17
C GLU A 128 -5.47 10.00 13.29
N GLN A 129 -4.53 9.07 13.58
CA GLN A 129 -3.10 9.36 13.63
C GLN A 129 -2.58 9.89 12.29
N LEU A 130 -2.94 9.23 11.19
CA LEU A 130 -2.52 9.66 9.85
C LEU A 130 -3.06 11.04 9.50
N LYS A 131 -4.32 11.33 9.82
CA LYS A 131 -4.92 12.64 9.56
C LYS A 131 -4.21 13.75 10.35
N ALA A 132 -3.88 13.49 11.61
CA ALA A 132 -3.17 14.45 12.46
C ALA A 132 -1.78 14.78 11.89
N GLU A 133 -0.99 13.77 11.51
CA GLU A 133 0.34 13.98 10.96
C GLU A 133 0.33 14.55 9.54
N ALA A 134 -0.53 14.04 8.66
CA ALA A 134 -0.66 14.54 7.30
C ALA A 134 -1.16 15.99 7.27
N GLY A 135 -2.06 16.36 8.20
CA GLY A 135 -2.55 17.72 8.33
C GLY A 135 -1.47 18.77 8.65
N LYS A 136 -0.40 18.35 9.35
CA LYS A 136 0.77 19.21 9.62
C LYS A 136 1.72 19.24 8.43
N ARG A 137 2.05 18.07 7.87
CA ARG A 137 3.14 17.87 6.89
C ARG A 137 2.75 18.30 5.47
N LEU A 138 1.51 18.04 5.06
CA LEU A 138 1.07 18.33 3.71
C LEU A 138 1.17 19.82 3.36
N PRO A 139 0.69 20.76 4.20
CA PRO A 139 0.87 22.20 3.95
C PRO A 139 2.34 22.63 3.88
N GLU A 140 3.22 22.01 4.68
CA GLU A 140 4.65 22.28 4.63
C GLU A 140 5.26 21.85 3.28
N TRP A 141 4.89 20.65 2.80
CA TRP A 141 5.33 20.17 1.50
C TRP A 141 4.75 20.98 0.34
N GLU A 142 3.50 21.41 0.43
CA GLU A 142 2.87 22.33 -0.54
C GLU A 142 3.66 23.64 -0.64
N LYS A 143 3.97 24.26 0.48
CA LYS A 143 4.78 25.51 0.55
C LYS A 143 6.17 25.29 -0.04
N ARG A 144 6.84 24.18 0.30
CA ARG A 144 8.20 23.89 -0.18
C ARG A 144 8.26 23.64 -1.68
N THR A 145 7.25 22.97 -2.24
CA THR A 145 7.22 22.56 -3.65
C THR A 145 6.52 23.55 -4.57
N GLY A 146 5.67 24.42 -4.03
CA GLY A 146 4.74 25.25 -4.79
C GLY A 146 3.62 24.44 -5.46
N LEU A 147 3.42 23.18 -5.07
CA LEU A 147 2.39 22.29 -5.61
C LEU A 147 1.28 22.10 -4.59
N TYR A 148 0.11 22.60 -4.87
CA TYR A 148 -1.03 22.59 -3.95
C TYR A 148 -2.08 21.61 -4.44
N CYS A 149 -2.51 20.68 -3.60
CA CYS A 149 -3.69 19.86 -3.87
C CYS A 149 -4.97 20.61 -3.47
N GLY A 150 -6.07 20.36 -4.18
CA GLY A 150 -7.37 20.94 -3.85
C GLY A 150 -8.04 20.24 -2.67
N SER A 151 -7.72 18.98 -2.47
CA SER A 151 -8.20 18.19 -1.34
C SER A 151 -7.36 16.93 -1.13
N TRP A 152 -7.36 16.43 0.10
CA TRP A 152 -6.78 15.14 0.43
C TRP A 152 -7.66 14.35 1.38
N GLN A 153 -7.54 13.04 1.33
CA GLN A 153 -8.32 12.12 2.15
C GLN A 153 -7.50 10.87 2.47
N THR A 154 -8.02 10.04 3.37
CA THR A 154 -7.39 8.78 3.76
C THR A 154 -8.24 7.59 3.33
N LYS A 155 -7.60 6.50 2.92
CA LYS A 155 -8.26 5.25 2.54
C LYS A 155 -7.44 4.06 3.01
N ASN A 156 -8.08 2.99 3.48
CA ASN A 156 -7.35 1.75 3.79
C ASN A 156 -7.03 1.02 2.47
N MET A 157 -5.82 1.24 1.95
CA MET A 157 -5.35 0.65 0.70
C MET A 157 -4.33 -0.46 0.98
N LYS A 158 -4.53 -1.64 0.40
CA LYS A 158 -3.65 -2.81 0.59
C LYS A 158 -2.43 -2.82 -0.36
N THR A 159 -2.50 -2.14 -1.50
CA THR A 159 -1.50 -2.26 -2.58
C THR A 159 -0.83 -0.95 -2.96
N ARG A 160 -1.22 0.16 -2.36
CA ARG A 160 -0.68 1.48 -2.65
C ARG A 160 -0.55 2.28 -1.36
N TRP A 161 0.47 3.12 -1.29
CA TRP A 161 0.69 4.03 -0.18
C TRP A 161 -0.02 5.36 -0.37
N GLY A 162 -0.17 5.80 -1.62
CA GLY A 162 -0.91 7.00 -2.01
C GLY A 162 -1.47 6.88 -3.41
N THR A 163 -2.31 7.82 -3.80
CA THR A 163 -2.76 8.03 -5.19
C THR A 163 -3.11 9.50 -5.40
N CYS A 164 -2.74 10.04 -6.57
CA CYS A 164 -3.11 11.37 -6.98
C CYS A 164 -4.04 11.33 -8.21
N ASN A 165 -5.16 12.05 -8.14
CA ASN A 165 -5.93 12.43 -9.32
C ASN A 165 -5.53 13.87 -9.69
N SER A 166 -4.62 14.01 -10.66
CA SER A 166 -4.08 15.31 -11.07
C SER A 166 -5.14 16.24 -11.66
N ASN A 167 -6.17 15.71 -12.34
CA ASN A 167 -7.25 16.54 -12.90
C ASN A 167 -8.13 17.13 -11.78
N ALA A 168 -8.49 16.32 -10.79
CA ALA A 168 -9.29 16.77 -9.63
C ALA A 168 -8.42 17.39 -8.53
N ARG A 169 -7.09 17.44 -8.70
CA ARG A 169 -6.11 17.88 -7.69
C ARG A 169 -6.36 17.24 -6.32
N ARG A 170 -6.69 15.95 -6.30
CA ARG A 170 -7.05 15.21 -5.09
C ARG A 170 -6.07 14.10 -4.79
N ILE A 171 -5.60 14.06 -3.54
CA ILE A 171 -4.67 13.05 -3.02
C ILE A 171 -5.40 12.11 -2.06
N TRP A 172 -5.12 10.81 -2.16
CA TRP A 172 -5.49 9.81 -1.17
C TRP A 172 -4.24 9.23 -0.53
N LEU A 173 -4.21 9.15 0.80
CA LEU A 173 -3.14 8.54 1.58
C LEU A 173 -3.62 7.24 2.21
N SER A 174 -2.80 6.21 2.19
CA SER A 174 -3.14 4.91 2.79
C SER A 174 -3.03 4.97 4.30
N VAL A 175 -4.07 4.51 5.02
CA VAL A 175 -4.05 4.36 6.48
C VAL A 175 -2.86 3.51 6.96
N GLN A 176 -2.37 2.57 6.14
CA GLN A 176 -1.21 1.75 6.44
C GLN A 176 0.10 2.54 6.63
N LEU A 177 0.15 3.82 6.21
CA LEU A 177 1.29 4.71 6.44
C LEU A 177 1.52 4.98 7.93
N ALA A 178 0.47 5.03 8.74
CA ALA A 178 0.59 5.22 10.19
C ALA A 178 1.34 4.07 10.91
N LYS A 179 1.55 2.95 10.21
CA LYS A 179 2.35 1.80 10.71
C LYS A 179 3.83 1.87 10.31
N LYS A 180 4.20 2.81 9.44
CA LYS A 180 5.56 2.97 8.92
C LYS A 180 6.25 4.17 9.57
N PRO A 181 7.59 4.26 9.53
CA PRO A 181 8.29 5.47 9.96
C PRO A 181 7.70 6.73 9.33
N VAL A 182 7.65 7.80 10.08
CA VAL A 182 6.96 9.04 9.66
C VAL A 182 7.60 9.66 8.40
N GLU A 183 8.87 9.42 8.17
CA GLU A 183 9.59 9.82 6.95
C GLU A 183 9.01 9.19 5.67
N CYS A 184 8.33 8.05 5.82
CA CYS A 184 7.59 7.42 4.71
C CYS A 184 6.38 8.26 4.30
N LEU A 185 5.71 8.91 5.26
CA LEU A 185 4.60 9.81 4.99
C LEU A 185 5.07 11.03 4.19
N ASP A 186 6.19 11.64 4.59
CA ASP A 186 6.81 12.74 3.85
C ASP A 186 7.11 12.37 2.40
N TYR A 187 7.70 11.18 2.20
CA TYR A 187 8.00 10.69 0.85
C TYR A 187 6.73 10.49 0.03
N VAL A 188 5.68 9.90 0.59
CA VAL A 188 4.42 9.65 -0.14
C VAL A 188 3.71 10.97 -0.44
N ILE A 189 3.68 11.92 0.49
CA ILE A 189 3.10 13.26 0.25
C ILE A 189 3.81 13.94 -0.92
N LEU A 190 5.15 14.02 -0.89
CA LEU A 190 5.92 14.61 -1.97
C LEU A 190 5.71 13.89 -3.31
N HIS A 191 5.65 12.55 -3.29
CA HIS A 191 5.39 11.73 -4.47
C HIS A 191 4.04 12.06 -5.11
N GLU A 192 2.97 12.14 -4.31
CA GLU A 192 1.63 12.42 -4.80
C GLU A 192 1.47 13.90 -5.23
N LEU A 193 2.10 14.85 -4.53
CA LEU A 193 2.15 16.24 -4.96
C LEU A 193 2.86 16.40 -6.31
N THR A 194 3.97 15.68 -6.52
CA THR A 194 4.71 15.71 -7.79
C THR A 194 3.83 15.25 -8.96
N HIS A 195 2.87 14.34 -8.75
CA HIS A 195 1.91 13.93 -9.77
C HIS A 195 0.94 15.01 -10.22
N LEU A 196 0.79 16.10 -9.47
CA LEU A 196 0.02 17.28 -9.91
C LEU A 196 0.68 17.96 -11.13
N LYS A 197 2.01 17.79 -11.30
CA LYS A 197 2.79 18.37 -12.40
C LYS A 197 3.25 17.31 -13.40
N VAL A 198 3.72 16.17 -12.93
CA VAL A 198 4.31 15.10 -13.76
C VAL A 198 3.57 13.78 -13.52
N ARG A 199 2.79 13.34 -14.52
CA ARG A 199 1.91 12.16 -14.37
C ARG A 199 2.65 10.83 -14.31
N ASN A 200 3.73 10.68 -15.09
CA ASN A 200 4.43 9.42 -15.27
C ASN A 200 5.76 9.42 -14.49
N HIS A 201 6.14 8.26 -13.96
CA HIS A 201 7.40 8.07 -13.21
C HIS A 201 8.64 8.03 -14.12
N GLY A 202 8.74 8.95 -15.09
CA GLY A 202 9.91 9.12 -15.96
C GLY A 202 11.05 9.88 -15.26
N LYS A 203 12.07 10.28 -16.04
CA LYS A 203 13.23 11.02 -15.56
C LYS A 203 12.83 12.32 -14.85
N ASP A 204 11.93 13.10 -15.47
CA ASP A 204 11.47 14.39 -14.95
C ASP A 204 10.78 14.26 -13.59
N PHE A 205 10.01 13.18 -13.39
CA PHE A 205 9.36 12.89 -12.11
C PHE A 205 10.39 12.67 -11.00
N TRP A 206 11.37 11.79 -11.25
CA TRP A 206 12.39 11.49 -10.25
C TRP A 206 13.33 12.64 -9.97
N GLN A 207 13.64 13.45 -10.98
CA GLN A 207 14.39 14.70 -10.79
C GLN A 207 13.63 15.70 -9.92
N ALA A 208 12.31 15.82 -10.13
CA ALA A 208 11.47 16.68 -9.31
C ALA A 208 11.41 16.22 -7.85
N VAL A 209 11.25 14.90 -7.61
CA VAL A 209 11.29 14.33 -6.25
C VAL A 209 12.67 14.55 -5.61
N GLU A 210 13.75 14.23 -6.32
CA GLU A 210 15.14 14.30 -5.81
C GLU A 210 15.55 15.73 -5.44
N ARG A 211 15.06 16.74 -6.17
CA ARG A 211 15.28 18.14 -5.87
C ARG A 211 14.87 18.55 -4.45
N TYR A 212 13.75 17.99 -3.95
CA TYR A 212 13.19 18.33 -2.65
C TYR A 212 13.50 17.31 -1.56
N MET A 213 13.86 16.08 -1.97
CA MET A 213 14.14 14.96 -1.07
C MET A 213 15.24 14.07 -1.67
N PRO A 214 16.52 14.46 -1.52
CA PRO A 214 17.65 13.70 -2.07
C PRO A 214 17.73 12.25 -1.55
N ASP A 215 17.26 12.02 -0.34
CA ASP A 215 17.21 10.71 0.35
C ASP A 215 15.93 9.89 0.06
N TRP A 216 15.16 10.25 -0.97
CA TRP A 216 13.89 9.59 -1.27
C TRP A 216 14.00 8.07 -1.49
N ARG A 217 15.16 7.59 -1.99
CA ARG A 217 15.37 6.15 -2.23
C ARG A 217 15.42 5.35 -0.94
N GLU A 218 16.01 5.91 0.11
CA GLU A 218 16.11 5.34 1.45
C GLU A 218 14.71 5.29 2.08
N ARG A 219 13.98 6.39 2.07
CA ARG A 219 12.61 6.44 2.60
C ARG A 219 11.68 5.49 1.88
N ARG A 220 11.83 5.35 0.55
CA ARG A 220 11.08 4.37 -0.24
C ARG A 220 11.38 2.93 0.13
N LYS A 221 12.60 2.61 0.56
CA LYS A 221 12.97 1.25 1.02
C LYS A 221 12.23 0.87 2.31
N LEU A 222 11.98 1.83 3.20
CA LEU A 222 11.24 1.61 4.46
C LEU A 222 9.75 1.24 4.23
N LEU A 223 9.22 1.51 3.06
CA LEU A 223 7.85 1.13 2.66
C LEU A 223 7.71 -0.34 2.23
N LYS A 224 8.80 -1.05 2.04
CA LYS A 224 8.83 -2.47 1.68
C LYS A 224 8.71 -3.35 2.93
#